data_534656eec6906aa41c194895e3c37d33
#
_entry.id   534656eec6906aa41c194895e3c37d33
#
_cell.length_a   1.000
_cell.length_b   1.000
_cell.length_c   1.000
_cell.angle_alpha   90.00
_cell.angle_beta   90.00
_cell.angle_gamma   90.00
#
_symmetry.space_group_name_H-M   'P 1'
#
loop_
_entity.id
_entity.type
_entity.pdbx_description
1 polymer ?
#
loop_
_entity_poly.entity_id
_entity_poly.type
_entity_poly.pdbx_seq_one_letter_code
_entity_poly.pdbx_strand_id
1 'polypeptide(L)'
;FLRGAFALCAGLALVPPGQAQETQPDAAASAPKPEAKPRDPNKGSETNLPIPRYVTLKGSEGNARRGPGLTHRIDWVFTRPGMPLRVTAEYEHWRRVEDSEGMGGWVHYTLLSGVRSVLVTQDLAEFRDSPDPNAEVLFQAELGVIGRLLACTTDWCRISTDGEKGWVRKTALWGVDPDEVLE
;
A
#
# COMPACT_ATOMS: atom_id res chain seq x y z
N PHE A 1 -71.87 48.33 -35.65
CA PHE A 1 -72.33 48.00 -37.00
C PHE A 1 -71.83 46.60 -37.34
N LEU A 2 -72.68 45.73 -37.40
CA LEU A 2 -73.37 44.82 -38.37
C LEU A 2 -72.67 43.45 -38.46
N ARG A 3 -73.23 42.49 -37.86
CA ARG A 3 -74.02 41.33 -38.38
C ARG A 3 -73.34 40.54 -39.55
N GLY A 4 -73.22 39.24 -39.30
CA GLY A 4 -73.10 38.22 -40.30
C GLY A 4 -72.91 36.82 -39.73
N ALA A 5 -74.05 36.18 -39.38
CA ALA A 5 -74.09 34.76 -39.11
C ALA A 5 -74.11 34.00 -40.43
N PHE A 6 -73.42 32.85 -40.50
CA PHE A 6 -73.84 31.74 -41.32
C PHE A 6 -73.41 30.41 -40.73
N ALA A 7 -74.35 29.60 -40.42
CA ALA A 7 -74.19 28.19 -40.07
C ALA A 7 -73.94 27.38 -41.28
N LEU A 8 -73.34 26.23 -41.28
CA LEU A 8 -73.83 24.92 -41.67
C LEU A 8 -72.86 23.77 -41.57
N CYS A 9 -73.36 22.72 -40.98
CA CYS A 9 -73.26 21.27 -41.28
C CYS A 9 -71.92 20.57 -41.16
N ALA A 10 -71.78 19.78 -40.11
CA ALA A 10 -71.93 18.32 -40.07
C ALA A 10 -70.97 17.52 -40.98
N GLY A 11 -70.06 16.86 -40.38
CA GLY A 11 -69.25 15.78 -40.94
C GLY A 11 -68.63 14.97 -39.83
N LEU A 12 -69.42 14.04 -39.28
CA LEU A 12 -68.91 13.03 -38.32
C LEU A 12 -68.05 12.05 -39.07
N ALA A 13 -66.73 12.07 -38.91
CA ALA A 13 -65.89 10.98 -39.33
C ALA A 13 -65.33 10.34 -38.03
N LEU A 14 -65.86 9.16 -37.73
CA LEU A 14 -65.29 8.26 -36.71
C LEU A 14 -63.93 7.78 -37.21
N VAL A 15 -62.87 8.21 -36.50
CA VAL A 15 -61.58 7.60 -36.64
C VAL A 15 -61.47 6.53 -35.55
N PRO A 16 -61.07 5.28 -35.85
CA PRO A 16 -60.89 4.25 -34.85
C PRO A 16 -59.65 4.57 -34.01
N PRO A 17 -59.62 4.23 -32.72
CA PRO A 17 -58.46 4.44 -31.89
C PRO A 17 -57.32 3.52 -32.38
N GLY A 18 -56.24 4.15 -32.88
CA GLY A 18 -54.98 3.48 -33.14
C GLY A 18 -54.43 2.94 -31.83
N GLN A 19 -54.25 1.63 -31.75
CA GLN A 19 -53.54 0.97 -30.69
C GLN A 19 -52.10 1.47 -30.72
N ALA A 20 -51.70 2.22 -29.72
CA ALA A 20 -50.30 2.53 -29.42
C ALA A 20 -49.63 1.20 -29.06
N GLN A 21 -48.79 0.69 -29.94
CA GLN A 21 -47.86 -0.39 -29.65
C GLN A 21 -46.82 0.19 -28.67
N GLU A 22 -46.93 -0.15 -27.37
CA GLU A 22 -45.88 0.05 -26.43
C GLU A 22 -44.70 -0.79 -26.87
N THR A 23 -43.68 -0.14 -27.40
CA THR A 23 -42.35 -0.72 -27.62
C THR A 23 -41.75 -0.94 -26.25
N GLN A 24 -41.81 -2.18 -25.79
CA GLN A 24 -41.06 -2.64 -24.60
C GLN A 24 -39.58 -2.40 -24.86
N PRO A 25 -38.86 -1.66 -23.98
CA PRO A 25 -37.43 -1.58 -24.13
C PRO A 25 -36.84 -2.95 -23.89
N ASP A 26 -36.11 -3.45 -24.90
CA ASP A 26 -35.26 -4.63 -24.77
C ASP A 26 -34.46 -4.57 -23.49
N ALA A 27 -34.75 -5.47 -22.58
CA ALA A 27 -33.90 -5.74 -21.43
C ALA A 27 -32.56 -6.28 -21.98
N ALA A 28 -31.65 -5.38 -22.25
CA ALA A 28 -30.24 -5.73 -22.48
C ALA A 28 -29.79 -6.55 -21.28
N ALA A 29 -29.75 -7.86 -21.44
CA ALA A 29 -29.19 -8.79 -20.49
C ALA A 29 -27.76 -8.33 -20.23
N SER A 30 -27.53 -7.71 -19.05
CA SER A 30 -26.18 -7.36 -18.61
C SER A 30 -25.40 -8.66 -18.49
N ALA A 31 -24.38 -8.79 -19.34
CA ALA A 31 -23.45 -9.89 -19.29
C ALA A 31 -22.92 -10.03 -17.84
N PRO A 32 -22.82 -11.25 -17.31
CA PRO A 32 -22.32 -11.46 -15.96
C PRO A 32 -20.92 -10.84 -15.86
N LYS A 33 -20.78 -9.90 -14.92
CA LYS A 33 -19.48 -9.31 -14.56
C LYS A 33 -18.55 -10.46 -14.17
N PRO A 34 -17.35 -10.57 -14.78
CA PRO A 34 -16.42 -11.63 -14.42
C PRO A 34 -16.26 -11.67 -12.92
N GLU A 35 -16.53 -12.80 -12.29
CA GLU A 35 -16.25 -13.01 -10.87
C GLU A 35 -14.76 -12.81 -10.64
N ALA A 36 -14.41 -11.77 -9.89
CA ALA A 36 -13.04 -11.52 -9.50
C ALA A 36 -12.56 -12.73 -8.66
N LYS A 37 -11.49 -13.37 -9.10
CA LYS A 37 -10.86 -14.45 -8.34
C LYS A 37 -10.64 -13.97 -6.89
N PRO A 38 -10.88 -14.84 -5.88
CA PRO A 38 -10.59 -14.52 -4.48
C PRO A 38 -9.14 -14.05 -4.38
N ARG A 39 -8.93 -12.85 -3.84
CA ARG A 39 -7.58 -12.31 -3.62
C ARG A 39 -6.98 -12.98 -2.40
N ASP A 40 -5.72 -13.38 -2.50
CA ASP A 40 -4.95 -13.88 -1.37
C ASP A 40 -4.73 -12.72 -0.37
N PRO A 41 -5.22 -12.82 0.87
CA PRO A 41 -5.09 -11.76 1.87
C PRO A 41 -3.64 -11.49 2.28
N ASN A 42 -2.73 -12.44 2.01
CA ASN A 42 -1.31 -12.32 2.32
C ASN A 42 -0.49 -11.73 1.16
N LYS A 43 -1.15 -11.25 0.12
CA LYS A 43 -0.48 -10.64 -1.03
C LYS A 43 -1.02 -9.25 -1.33
N GLY A 44 -0.10 -8.37 -1.69
CA GLY A 44 -0.43 -7.01 -2.12
C GLY A 44 -1.29 -7.02 -3.38
N SER A 45 -2.33 -6.18 -3.38
CA SER A 45 -3.31 -6.11 -4.48
C SER A 45 -2.72 -5.65 -5.80
N GLU A 46 -1.63 -4.89 -5.75
CA GLU A 46 -1.01 -4.26 -6.93
C GLU A 46 0.26 -4.98 -7.37
N THR A 47 1.09 -5.38 -6.41
CA THR A 47 2.41 -5.98 -6.72
C THR A 47 2.39 -7.49 -6.68
N ASN A 48 1.38 -8.11 -6.08
CA ASN A 48 1.32 -9.54 -5.77
C ASN A 48 2.49 -10.04 -4.88
N LEU A 49 3.24 -9.12 -4.26
CA LEU A 49 4.28 -9.44 -3.29
C LEU A 49 3.65 -9.78 -1.94
N PRO A 50 4.34 -10.54 -1.07
CA PRO A 50 3.86 -10.81 0.28
C PRO A 50 3.55 -9.53 1.06
N ILE A 51 2.53 -9.56 1.89
CA ILE A 51 2.22 -8.57 2.92
C ILE A 51 1.91 -9.31 4.24
N PRO A 52 2.43 -8.82 5.38
CA PRO A 52 3.33 -7.68 5.50
C PRO A 52 4.71 -7.94 4.86
N ARG A 53 5.41 -6.88 4.49
CA ARG A 53 6.81 -6.93 4.04
C ARG A 53 7.52 -5.64 4.38
N TYR A 54 8.85 -5.67 4.43
CA TYR A 54 9.66 -4.50 4.73
C TYR A 54 10.17 -3.82 3.46
N VAL A 55 10.20 -2.49 3.51
CA VAL A 55 10.73 -1.58 2.50
C VAL A 55 11.52 -0.47 3.20
N THR A 56 12.21 0.36 2.44
CA THR A 56 13.01 1.46 2.98
C THR A 56 12.54 2.81 2.44
N LEU A 57 12.49 3.83 3.28
CA LEU A 57 12.26 5.21 2.87
C LEU A 57 13.46 5.69 2.05
N LYS A 58 13.24 6.13 0.79
CA LYS A 58 14.32 6.58 -0.12
C LYS A 58 14.91 7.92 0.28
N GLY A 59 14.05 8.85 0.62
CA GLY A 59 14.43 10.24 0.85
C GLY A 59 14.47 10.60 2.32
N SER A 60 14.77 11.86 2.57
CA SER A 60 14.77 12.44 3.91
C SER A 60 13.38 12.80 4.42
N GLU A 61 12.34 12.67 3.58
CA GLU A 61 10.96 12.98 3.94
C GLU A 61 9.98 12.04 3.24
N GLY A 62 9.00 11.55 3.99
CA GLY A 62 7.92 10.71 3.49
C GLY A 62 6.60 11.06 4.17
N ASN A 63 5.69 11.68 3.40
CA ASN A 63 4.34 12.02 3.88
C ASN A 63 3.46 10.79 3.94
N ALA A 64 3.03 10.41 5.13
CA ALA A 64 2.04 9.36 5.39
C ALA A 64 0.66 9.98 5.58
N ARG A 65 -0.27 9.60 4.71
CA ARG A 65 -1.60 10.18 4.63
C ARG A 65 -2.64 9.24 5.22
N ARG A 66 -3.77 9.79 5.61
CA ARG A 66 -4.93 9.04 6.14
C ARG A 66 -5.50 8.05 5.12
N GLY A 67 -5.40 8.34 3.84
CA GLY A 67 -5.91 7.51 2.75
C GLY A 67 -5.04 7.57 1.50
N PRO A 68 -5.28 6.66 0.54
CA PRO A 68 -4.49 6.52 -0.67
C PRO A 68 -4.83 7.60 -1.71
N GLY A 69 -4.27 8.80 -1.56
CA GLY A 69 -4.48 9.91 -2.48
C GLY A 69 -3.92 11.23 -1.94
N LEU A 70 -3.57 12.13 -2.85
CA LEU A 70 -2.99 13.44 -2.51
C LEU A 70 -3.95 14.36 -1.76
N THR A 71 -5.26 14.16 -1.91
CA THR A 71 -6.30 14.94 -1.25
C THR A 71 -6.49 14.58 0.22
N HIS A 72 -5.98 13.41 0.64
CA HIS A 72 -6.04 13.00 2.04
C HIS A 72 -5.03 13.77 2.89
N ARG A 73 -5.47 14.09 4.12
CA ARG A 73 -4.62 14.77 5.11
C ARG A 73 -3.37 13.96 5.41
N ILE A 74 -2.25 14.63 5.61
CA ILE A 74 -1.02 14.06 6.14
C ILE A 74 -1.22 13.92 7.66
N ASP A 75 -1.11 12.70 8.17
CA ASP A 75 -1.23 12.39 9.60
C ASP A 75 0.15 12.18 10.25
N TRP A 76 1.16 11.79 9.45
CA TRP A 76 2.52 11.56 9.90
C TRP A 76 3.55 11.93 8.84
N VAL A 77 4.75 12.32 9.25
CA VAL A 77 5.87 12.59 8.34
C VAL A 77 7.09 11.82 8.81
N PHE A 78 7.57 10.92 7.99
CA PHE A 78 8.84 10.24 8.21
C PHE A 78 9.97 11.16 7.77
N THR A 79 10.99 11.38 8.64
CA THR A 79 12.06 12.34 8.40
C THR A 79 13.46 11.73 8.40
N ARG A 80 13.56 10.40 8.52
CA ARG A 80 14.84 9.69 8.60
C ARG A 80 15.12 8.94 7.29
N PRO A 81 16.10 9.34 6.48
CA PRO A 81 16.46 8.63 5.27
C PRO A 81 16.93 7.21 5.59
N GLY A 82 16.56 6.27 4.75
CA GLY A 82 16.91 4.86 4.98
C GLY A 82 16.07 4.14 6.03
N MET A 83 15.09 4.80 6.64
CA MET A 83 14.22 4.22 7.67
C MET A 83 13.50 2.98 7.12
N PRO A 84 13.55 1.82 7.81
CA PRO A 84 12.73 0.68 7.46
C PRO A 84 11.25 0.99 7.74
N LEU A 85 10.37 0.46 6.89
CA LEU A 85 8.93 0.60 6.99
C LEU A 85 8.27 -0.73 6.65
N ARG A 86 7.20 -1.11 7.34
CA ARG A 86 6.43 -2.32 7.07
C ARG A 86 5.19 -2.01 6.23
N VAL A 87 5.11 -2.57 5.02
CA VAL A 87 3.93 -2.44 4.15
C VAL A 87 2.87 -3.43 4.61
N THR A 88 1.69 -2.92 4.92
CA THR A 88 0.54 -3.71 5.39
C THR A 88 -0.62 -3.77 4.40
N ALA A 89 -0.69 -2.85 3.43
CA ALA A 89 -1.68 -2.86 2.37
C ALA A 89 -1.18 -2.11 1.13
N GLU A 90 -1.85 -2.35 -0.01
CA GLU A 90 -1.59 -1.69 -1.28
C GLU A 90 -2.89 -1.19 -1.91
N TYR A 91 -2.81 -0.05 -2.56
CA TYR A 91 -3.88 0.50 -3.37
C TYR A 91 -3.28 1.36 -4.47
N GLU A 92 -3.39 0.98 -5.73
CA GLU A 92 -2.81 1.68 -6.90
C GLU A 92 -1.32 2.05 -6.67
N HIS A 93 -1.02 3.34 -6.62
CA HIS A 93 0.32 3.88 -6.38
C HIS A 93 0.66 4.08 -4.90
N TRP A 94 -0.20 3.66 -3.99
CA TRP A 94 -0.06 3.88 -2.56
C TRP A 94 0.24 2.59 -1.80
N ARG A 95 1.06 2.73 -0.77
CA ARG A 95 1.38 1.64 0.17
C ARG A 95 1.03 2.12 1.56
N ARG A 96 0.23 1.35 2.28
CA ARG A 96 0.02 1.60 3.71
C ARG A 96 1.23 1.06 4.44
N VAL A 97 1.93 1.95 5.14
CA VAL A 97 3.15 1.61 5.86
C VAL A 97 3.05 2.00 7.33
N GLU A 98 3.84 1.33 8.15
CA GLU A 98 4.03 1.64 9.56
C GLU A 98 5.49 1.47 9.94
N ASP A 99 5.94 2.22 10.96
CA ASP A 99 7.25 2.11 11.56
C ASP A 99 7.26 1.12 12.75
N SER A 100 8.37 1.07 13.49
CA SER A 100 8.55 0.21 14.66
C SER A 100 7.61 0.53 15.83
N GLU A 101 7.02 1.73 15.85
CA GLU A 101 6.08 2.18 16.87
C GLU A 101 4.62 2.07 16.41
N GLY A 102 4.40 1.58 15.18
CA GLY A 102 3.07 1.47 14.56
C GLY A 102 2.54 2.78 13.98
N MET A 103 3.38 3.83 13.93
CA MET A 103 3.01 5.10 13.31
C MET A 103 3.13 5.03 11.79
N GLY A 104 2.21 5.67 11.08
CA GLY A 104 2.29 5.68 9.61
C GLY A 104 1.00 6.04 8.92
N GLY A 105 0.80 5.46 7.74
CA GLY A 105 -0.32 5.74 6.85
C GLY A 105 0.00 5.38 5.40
N TRP A 106 -0.67 6.03 4.47
CA TRP A 106 -0.50 5.80 3.04
C TRP A 106 0.61 6.69 2.48
N VAL A 107 1.65 6.04 1.94
CA VAL A 107 2.81 6.66 1.32
C VAL A 107 2.84 6.31 -0.16
N HIS A 108 3.21 7.25 -1.02
CA HIS A 108 3.35 7.00 -2.45
C HIS A 108 4.57 6.09 -2.71
N TYR A 109 4.42 5.07 -3.56
CA TYR A 109 5.44 4.04 -3.76
C TYR A 109 6.79 4.58 -4.25
N THR A 110 6.82 5.71 -4.94
CA THR A 110 8.07 6.33 -5.41
C THR A 110 8.99 6.79 -4.28
N LEU A 111 8.44 7.01 -3.09
CA LEU A 111 9.21 7.35 -1.88
C LEU A 111 9.80 6.13 -1.19
N LEU A 112 9.50 4.92 -1.67
CA LEU A 112 9.91 3.65 -1.09
C LEU A 112 10.91 2.93 -1.99
N SER A 113 11.79 2.17 -1.36
CA SER A 113 12.81 1.33 -2.02
C SER A 113 12.69 -0.12 -1.55
N GLY A 114 12.93 -1.06 -2.47
CA GLY A 114 13.09 -2.47 -2.13
C GLY A 114 14.45 -2.82 -1.51
N VAL A 115 15.40 -1.89 -1.48
CA VAL A 115 16.65 -2.08 -0.72
C VAL A 115 16.28 -2.19 0.76
N ARG A 116 16.73 -3.26 1.39
CA ARG A 116 16.34 -3.56 2.77
C ARG A 116 17.23 -2.83 3.77
N SER A 117 16.59 -2.23 4.75
CA SER A 117 17.21 -1.64 5.93
C SER A 117 16.58 -2.19 7.21
N VAL A 118 17.27 -2.01 8.31
CA VAL A 118 16.84 -2.38 9.66
C VAL A 118 17.10 -1.25 10.62
N LEU A 119 16.35 -1.24 11.71
CA LEU A 119 16.52 -0.33 12.84
C LEU A 119 17.03 -1.14 14.04
N VAL A 120 18.09 -0.67 14.70
CA VAL A 120 18.56 -1.23 15.96
C VAL A 120 17.57 -0.85 17.07
N THR A 121 17.03 -1.87 17.75
CA THR A 121 16.00 -1.70 18.80
C THR A 121 16.51 -1.98 20.20
N GLN A 122 17.79 -2.34 20.34
CA GLN A 122 18.46 -2.57 21.60
C GLN A 122 19.64 -1.59 21.71
N ASP A 123 19.79 -0.96 22.87
CA ASP A 123 20.94 -0.08 23.11
C ASP A 123 22.24 -0.88 23.21
N LEU A 124 23.31 -0.31 22.65
CA LEU A 124 24.64 -0.94 22.59
C LEU A 124 24.59 -2.35 21.99
N ALA A 125 23.79 -2.56 20.96
CA ALA A 125 23.72 -3.84 20.25
C ALA A 125 25.10 -4.23 19.70
N GLU A 126 25.57 -5.43 20.04
CA GLU A 126 26.89 -5.93 19.67
C GLU A 126 26.90 -6.44 18.22
N PHE A 127 27.79 -5.89 17.41
CA PHE A 127 28.08 -6.33 16.06
C PHE A 127 29.37 -7.15 16.05
N ARG A 128 29.24 -8.39 15.59
CA ARG A 128 30.29 -9.41 15.66
C ARG A 128 30.87 -9.75 14.30
N ASP A 129 32.05 -10.32 14.28
CA ASP A 129 32.72 -10.78 13.06
C ASP A 129 31.95 -11.90 12.34
N SER A 130 31.37 -12.81 13.12
CA SER A 130 30.61 -13.96 12.60
C SER A 130 29.31 -14.18 13.36
N PRO A 131 28.35 -14.97 12.82
CA PRO A 131 27.06 -15.25 13.47
C PRO A 131 27.20 -16.27 14.62
N ASP A 132 28.06 -16.00 15.56
CA ASP A 132 28.38 -16.83 16.74
C ASP A 132 28.37 -15.93 18.00
N PRO A 133 27.70 -16.37 19.10
CA PRO A 133 27.68 -15.61 20.35
C PRO A 133 29.07 -15.46 21.00
N ASN A 134 30.04 -16.29 20.64
CA ASN A 134 31.41 -16.23 21.14
C ASN A 134 32.38 -15.51 20.19
N ALA A 135 31.90 -15.06 19.02
CA ALA A 135 32.72 -14.31 18.07
C ALA A 135 33.13 -12.95 18.63
N GLU A 136 34.23 -12.42 18.12
CA GLU A 136 34.73 -11.10 18.49
C GLU A 136 33.69 -10.00 18.22
N VAL A 137 33.51 -9.09 19.17
CA VAL A 137 32.70 -7.89 19.00
C VAL A 137 33.53 -6.84 18.28
N LEU A 138 33.11 -6.49 17.08
CA LEU A 138 33.81 -5.50 16.25
C LEU A 138 33.47 -4.07 16.68
N PHE A 139 32.18 -3.81 16.94
CA PHE A 139 31.67 -2.53 17.41
C PHE A 139 30.28 -2.71 18.05
N GLN A 140 29.77 -1.65 18.65
CA GLN A 140 28.43 -1.57 19.20
C GLN A 140 27.67 -0.43 18.55
N ALA A 141 26.35 -0.63 18.35
CA ALA A 141 25.46 0.40 17.84
C ALA A 141 24.42 0.79 18.89
N GLU A 142 24.13 2.08 18.95
CA GLU A 142 23.10 2.65 19.82
C GLU A 142 21.68 2.32 19.31
N LEU A 143 20.73 2.40 20.22
CA LEU A 143 19.31 2.34 19.90
C LEU A 143 18.95 3.34 18.79
N GLY A 144 18.21 2.89 17.79
CA GLY A 144 17.73 3.74 16.72
C GLY A 144 18.70 3.91 15.55
N VAL A 145 19.88 3.30 15.57
CA VAL A 145 20.77 3.27 14.41
C VAL A 145 20.11 2.52 13.27
N ILE A 146 20.18 3.09 12.05
CA ILE A 146 19.68 2.47 10.83
C ILE A 146 20.85 1.86 10.06
N GLY A 147 20.71 0.59 9.69
CA GLY A 147 21.71 -0.09 8.88
C GLY A 147 21.10 -0.76 7.65
N ARG A 148 21.92 -0.96 6.62
CA ARG A 148 21.55 -1.72 5.43
C ARG A 148 21.64 -3.21 5.72
N LEU A 149 20.57 -3.95 5.45
CA LEU A 149 20.53 -5.39 5.55
C LEU A 149 21.31 -6.02 4.39
N LEU A 150 22.25 -6.91 4.69
CA LEU A 150 23.10 -7.59 3.70
C LEU A 150 22.76 -9.06 3.59
N ALA A 151 22.65 -9.77 4.72
CA ALA A 151 22.37 -11.19 4.78
C ALA A 151 21.70 -11.54 6.12
N CYS A 152 20.94 -12.63 6.19
CA CYS A 152 20.39 -13.17 7.43
C CYS A 152 20.47 -14.68 7.46
N THR A 153 20.90 -15.21 8.59
CA THR A 153 20.72 -16.62 8.98
C THR A 153 19.43 -16.76 9.82
N THR A 154 19.20 -17.88 10.46
CA THR A 154 18.06 -18.07 11.36
C THR A 154 18.01 -17.05 12.49
N ASP A 155 19.14 -16.78 13.16
CA ASP A 155 19.18 -15.95 14.38
C ASP A 155 19.93 -14.64 14.23
N TRP A 156 20.71 -14.47 13.18
CA TRP A 156 21.62 -13.35 12.98
C TRP A 156 21.42 -12.68 11.63
N CYS A 157 21.64 -11.37 11.58
CA CYS A 157 21.75 -10.64 10.34
C CYS A 157 23.07 -9.90 10.23
N ARG A 158 23.62 -9.87 9.02
CA ARG A 158 24.77 -9.04 8.67
C ARG A 158 24.28 -7.68 8.21
N ILE A 159 24.73 -6.66 8.89
CA ILE A 159 24.31 -5.28 8.67
C ILE A 159 25.51 -4.43 8.31
N SER A 160 25.29 -3.44 7.44
CA SER A 160 26.25 -2.37 7.18
C SER A 160 25.69 -1.05 7.70
N THR A 161 26.45 -0.38 8.57
CA THR A 161 26.16 0.95 9.09
C THR A 161 27.44 1.77 9.13
N ASP A 162 27.39 3.04 8.72
CA ASP A 162 28.52 3.99 8.71
C ASP A 162 29.82 3.46 8.06
N GLY A 163 29.66 2.55 7.08
CA GLY A 163 30.78 1.95 6.35
C GLY A 163 31.32 0.66 6.99
N GLU A 164 30.97 0.35 8.21
CA GLU A 164 31.33 -0.87 8.92
C GLU A 164 30.29 -1.97 8.68
N LYS A 165 30.68 -3.23 8.92
CA LYS A 165 29.82 -4.40 8.75
C LYS A 165 30.02 -5.36 9.91
N GLY A 166 28.92 -5.91 10.40
CA GLY A 166 28.99 -6.93 11.45
C GLY A 166 27.72 -7.76 11.51
N TRP A 167 27.79 -8.85 12.25
CA TRP A 167 26.65 -9.73 12.54
C TRP A 167 26.02 -9.33 13.88
N VAL A 168 24.71 -9.16 13.86
CA VAL A 168 23.92 -8.79 15.05
C VAL A 168 22.73 -9.73 15.19
N ARG A 169 22.27 -9.98 16.40
CA ARG A 169 21.09 -10.80 16.67
C ARG A 169 19.85 -10.16 16.07
N LYS A 170 18.98 -10.97 15.42
CA LYS A 170 17.68 -10.50 14.91
C LYS A 170 16.80 -9.89 15.99
N THR A 171 16.89 -10.39 17.22
CA THR A 171 16.13 -9.88 18.37
C THR A 171 16.47 -8.43 18.74
N ALA A 172 17.60 -7.91 18.27
CA ALA A 172 18.00 -6.52 18.44
C ALA A 172 17.62 -5.64 17.25
N LEU A 173 16.86 -6.16 16.29
CA LEU A 173 16.54 -5.49 15.04
C LEU A 173 15.02 -5.41 14.81
N TRP A 174 14.59 -4.32 14.19
CA TRP A 174 13.30 -4.21 13.52
C TRP A 174 13.52 -3.98 12.02
N GLY A 175 12.68 -4.56 11.16
CA GLY A 175 12.83 -4.47 9.71
C GLY A 175 13.19 -5.80 9.06
N VAL A 176 13.20 -6.89 9.84
CA VAL A 176 13.41 -8.26 9.40
C VAL A 176 12.44 -9.20 10.12
N ASP A 177 11.93 -10.20 9.42
CA ASP A 177 11.06 -11.20 10.02
C ASP A 177 11.89 -12.25 10.79
N PRO A 178 11.35 -12.84 11.88
CA PRO A 178 12.09 -13.79 12.71
C PRO A 178 12.63 -15.01 11.95
N ASP A 179 11.86 -15.49 10.98
CA ASP A 179 12.14 -16.67 10.16
C ASP A 179 12.80 -16.33 8.81
N GLU A 180 13.00 -15.04 8.53
CA GLU A 180 13.59 -14.60 7.26
C GLU A 180 15.06 -15.03 7.14
N VAL A 181 15.40 -15.70 6.06
CA VAL A 181 16.78 -16.02 5.67
C VAL A 181 17.08 -15.28 4.36
N LEU A 182 18.21 -14.60 4.31
CA LEU A 182 18.65 -13.80 3.16
C LEU A 182 20.14 -14.10 2.88
N GLU A 183 20.44 -14.53 1.67
CA GLU A 183 21.80 -14.80 1.19
C GLU A 183 22.36 -13.61 0.40
#